data_1fa09ab98bceb6dbe1735f49a46f9093
#
_entry.id   1fa09ab98bceb6dbe1735f49a46f9093
#
_cell.length_a   1.000
_cell.length_b   1.000
_cell.length_c   1.000
_cell.angle_alpha   90.00
_cell.angle_beta   90.00
_cell.angle_gamma   90.00
#
_symmetry.space_group_name_H-M   'P 1'
#
loop_
_entity.id
_entity.type
_entity.pdbx_description
1 polymer ?
#
loop_
_entity_poly.entity_id
_entity_poly.type
_entity_poly.pdbx_seq_one_letter_code
_entity_poly.pdbx_strand_id
1 'polypeptide(L)'
;MKISVIGCGYLGAVHAAGMADLGHDVLGVDVDEAKVALLNAGKAPFHEPGFDDLLARAVASGRLRFTTSMDDIASAQVHFICVGTPQQAGHYAADLTYVDAAVDALVPRLAAHPDGPVVVVGKSTVPVGTAETIAQRISTEAAASGATLIWNPEFLREGWAIXDTLSPDRIVYGLPDGDLPGTTSPQGARARAVLDDLYADQLVRQEIPLIVTDYATAQLVKVAANSFLATKISFINAMAELCEATGADVTQLADAIGHDERIGRKFLGAGIGFGGGCLPKDIRAFMARAGELGADQALTFLREVDAINLRRREHVVSLTQDACGGDASGCRVVVLGAAFKPDSDDI
;
A
#
# COMPACT_ATOMS: atom_id res chain seq x y z
N MET A 1 10.10 -21.38 0.33
CA MET A 1 11.14 -20.53 0.98
C MET A 1 10.71 -20.18 2.39
N LYS A 2 11.70 -19.82 3.24
CA LYS A 2 11.40 -19.22 4.55
C LYS A 2 11.47 -17.71 4.43
N ILE A 3 10.42 -17.02 4.84
CA ILE A 3 10.34 -15.56 4.75
C ILE A 3 9.87 -14.95 6.06
N SER A 4 10.25 -13.71 6.32
CA SER A 4 9.70 -12.95 7.44
C SER A 4 8.93 -11.74 6.92
N VAL A 5 7.86 -11.36 7.62
CA VAL A 5 7.04 -10.19 7.30
C VAL A 5 7.01 -9.31 8.55
N ILE A 6 7.64 -8.14 8.46
CA ILE A 6 7.81 -7.22 9.58
C ILE A 6 6.74 -6.13 9.48
N GLY A 7 5.90 -6.05 10.51
CA GLY A 7 4.70 -5.21 10.52
C GLY A 7 3.51 -6.01 10.01
N CYS A 8 2.66 -6.48 10.93
CA CYS A 8 1.50 -7.31 10.63
C CYS A 8 0.18 -6.53 10.81
N GLY A 9 0.17 -5.31 10.28
CA GLY A 9 -1.05 -4.56 10.06
C GLY A 9 -1.80 -5.14 8.86
N TYR A 10 -2.70 -4.36 8.28
CA TYR A 10 -3.54 -4.83 7.18
C TYR A 10 -2.70 -5.44 6.04
N LEU A 11 -1.75 -4.66 5.50
CA LEU A 11 -0.89 -5.11 4.41
C LEU A 11 -0.10 -6.38 4.80
N GLY A 12 0.61 -6.29 5.93
CA GLY A 12 1.55 -7.37 6.29
C GLY A 12 0.85 -8.67 6.65
N ALA A 13 -0.28 -8.62 7.35
CA ALA A 13 -1.01 -9.83 7.72
C ALA A 13 -1.59 -10.54 6.49
N VAL A 14 -2.18 -9.77 5.55
CA VAL A 14 -2.72 -10.35 4.31
C VAL A 14 -1.58 -10.93 3.45
N HIS A 15 -0.46 -10.20 3.34
CA HIS A 15 0.71 -10.67 2.59
C HIS A 15 1.26 -11.96 3.22
N ALA A 16 1.41 -12.00 4.55
CA ALA A 16 1.94 -13.19 5.24
C ALA A 16 1.06 -14.42 5.00
N ALA A 17 -0.27 -14.25 5.13
CA ALA A 17 -1.19 -15.37 4.92
C ALA A 17 -1.22 -15.82 3.46
N GLY A 18 -1.17 -14.86 2.51
CA GLY A 18 -1.13 -15.17 1.09
C GLY A 18 0.13 -15.94 0.71
N MET A 19 1.30 -15.51 1.22
CA MET A 19 2.56 -16.21 0.94
C MET A 19 2.56 -17.63 1.54
N ALA A 20 1.95 -17.80 2.72
CA ALA A 20 1.82 -19.14 3.32
C ALA A 20 0.90 -20.04 2.49
N ASP A 21 -0.19 -19.49 1.94
CA ASP A 21 -1.11 -20.21 1.06
C ASP A 21 -0.41 -20.64 -0.23
N LEU A 22 0.54 -19.82 -0.71
CA LEU A 22 1.37 -20.16 -1.88
C LEU A 22 2.48 -21.17 -1.56
N GLY A 23 2.57 -21.62 -0.30
CA GLY A 23 3.48 -22.72 0.06
C GLY A 23 4.78 -22.29 0.74
N HIS A 24 4.94 -21.03 1.07
CA HIS A 24 6.14 -20.55 1.77
C HIS A 24 6.00 -20.73 3.28
N ASP A 25 7.11 -20.84 4.00
CA ASP A 25 7.14 -20.87 5.47
C ASP A 25 7.32 -19.42 5.94
N VAL A 26 6.30 -18.89 6.61
CA VAL A 26 6.19 -17.45 6.88
C VAL A 26 6.20 -17.16 8.38
N LEU A 27 7.04 -16.22 8.76
CA LEU A 27 7.07 -15.68 10.13
C LEU A 27 6.65 -14.21 10.08
N GLY A 28 5.47 -13.90 10.62
CA GLY A 28 5.04 -12.52 10.81
C GLY A 28 5.60 -11.97 12.12
N VAL A 29 6.10 -10.73 12.09
CA VAL A 29 6.63 -10.07 13.28
C VAL A 29 5.89 -8.75 13.51
N ASP A 30 5.35 -8.56 14.70
CA ASP A 30 4.69 -7.30 15.07
C ASP A 30 4.96 -7.01 16.54
N VAL A 31 5.07 -5.74 16.89
CA VAL A 31 5.37 -5.34 18.28
C VAL A 31 4.16 -5.49 19.22
N ASP A 32 2.96 -5.59 18.66
CA ASP A 32 1.70 -5.64 19.42
C ASP A 32 1.38 -7.10 19.80
N GLU A 33 1.56 -7.42 21.10
CA GLU A 33 1.32 -8.77 21.63
C GLU A 33 -0.12 -9.23 21.43
N ALA A 34 -1.10 -8.33 21.60
CA ALA A 34 -2.52 -8.67 21.44
C ALA A 34 -2.84 -9.03 19.98
N LYS A 35 -2.28 -8.25 19.06
CA LYS A 35 -2.42 -8.53 17.62
C LYS A 35 -1.79 -9.87 17.26
N VAL A 36 -0.57 -10.12 17.74
CA VAL A 36 0.15 -11.39 17.49
C VAL A 36 -0.68 -12.58 18.02
N ALA A 37 -1.26 -12.44 19.21
CA ALA A 37 -2.09 -13.50 19.80
C ALA A 37 -3.35 -13.78 18.94
N LEU A 38 -4.03 -12.72 18.47
CA LEU A 38 -5.20 -12.85 17.58
C LEU A 38 -4.82 -13.55 16.27
N LEU A 39 -3.75 -13.09 15.64
CA LEU A 39 -3.31 -13.65 14.35
C LEU A 39 -2.94 -15.13 14.47
N ASN A 40 -2.24 -15.50 15.56
CA ASN A 40 -1.90 -16.91 15.83
C ASN A 40 -3.14 -17.77 16.13
N ALA A 41 -4.24 -17.14 16.59
CA ALA A 41 -5.51 -17.82 16.79
C ALA A 41 -6.34 -17.92 15.49
N GLY A 42 -5.78 -17.43 14.35
CA GLY A 42 -6.46 -17.46 13.07
C GLY A 42 -7.57 -16.42 12.95
N LYS A 43 -7.44 -15.32 13.69
CA LYS A 43 -8.45 -14.23 13.69
C LYS A 43 -7.81 -12.93 13.28
N ALA A 44 -8.44 -12.23 12.36
CA ALA A 44 -7.94 -10.94 11.88
C ALA A 44 -8.28 -9.82 12.87
N PRO A 45 -7.37 -8.86 13.06
CA PRO A 45 -7.67 -7.67 13.86
C PRO A 45 -8.35 -6.55 13.04
N PHE A 46 -8.82 -6.85 11.84
CA PHE A 46 -9.51 -5.93 10.93
C PHE A 46 -10.44 -6.75 10.02
N HIS A 47 -11.35 -6.08 9.35
CA HIS A 47 -12.27 -6.76 8.42
C HIS A 47 -11.71 -6.79 7.00
N GLU A 48 -11.66 -7.99 6.42
CA GLU A 48 -11.36 -8.20 5.00
C GLU A 48 -12.11 -9.47 4.59
N PRO A 49 -12.96 -9.40 3.56
CA PRO A 49 -13.75 -10.57 3.15
C PRO A 49 -12.89 -11.80 2.87
N GLY A 50 -13.20 -12.91 3.55
CA GLY A 50 -12.50 -14.18 3.38
C GLY A 50 -11.16 -14.29 4.09
N PHE A 51 -10.68 -13.22 4.74
CA PHE A 51 -9.34 -13.23 5.33
C PHE A 51 -9.26 -14.14 6.57
N ASP A 52 -10.29 -14.17 7.41
CA ASP A 52 -10.27 -15.08 8.58
C ASP A 52 -10.11 -16.55 8.13
N ASP A 53 -10.79 -16.95 7.06
CA ASP A 53 -10.67 -18.33 6.53
C ASP A 53 -9.27 -18.60 6.00
N LEU A 54 -8.70 -17.66 5.24
CA LEU A 54 -7.34 -17.79 4.71
C LEU A 54 -6.32 -17.88 5.84
N LEU A 55 -6.43 -16.97 6.80
CA LEU A 55 -5.51 -16.89 7.96
C LEU A 55 -5.58 -18.18 8.79
N ALA A 56 -6.81 -18.65 9.10
CA ALA A 56 -6.97 -19.87 9.89
C ALA A 56 -6.35 -21.07 9.20
N ARG A 57 -6.56 -21.22 7.86
CA ARG A 57 -5.94 -22.30 7.09
C ARG A 57 -4.42 -22.21 7.10
N ALA A 58 -3.87 -21.01 6.90
CA ALA A 58 -2.43 -20.79 6.85
C ALA A 58 -1.77 -21.14 8.20
N VAL A 59 -2.37 -20.70 9.31
CA VAL A 59 -1.87 -21.01 10.66
C VAL A 59 -1.98 -22.52 10.93
N ALA A 60 -3.13 -23.12 10.62
CA ALA A 60 -3.36 -24.55 10.86
C ALA A 60 -2.40 -25.43 10.04
N SER A 61 -1.94 -24.96 8.87
CA SER A 61 -0.98 -25.72 8.04
C SER A 61 0.40 -25.79 8.66
N GLY A 62 0.70 -24.95 9.67
CA GLY A 62 2.02 -24.83 10.28
C GLY A 62 2.99 -23.97 9.46
N ARG A 63 2.55 -23.44 8.30
CA ARG A 63 3.41 -22.59 7.46
C ARG A 63 3.41 -21.12 7.87
N LEU A 64 2.48 -20.71 8.73
CA LEU A 64 2.38 -19.33 9.18
C LEU A 64 2.34 -19.29 10.71
N ARG A 65 3.21 -18.49 11.28
CA ARG A 65 3.16 -18.14 12.70
C ARG A 65 3.55 -16.67 12.89
N PHE A 66 3.18 -16.11 14.02
CA PHE A 66 3.45 -14.72 14.36
C PHE A 66 4.19 -14.65 15.68
N THR A 67 5.06 -13.63 15.83
CA THR A 67 5.89 -13.43 17.03
C THR A 67 6.11 -11.94 17.27
N THR A 68 6.43 -11.60 18.52
CA THR A 68 6.91 -10.25 18.83
C THR A 68 8.44 -10.17 18.80
N SER A 69 9.13 -11.31 18.63
CA SER A 69 10.59 -11.36 18.70
C SER A 69 11.24 -11.22 17.33
N MET A 70 12.01 -10.15 17.13
CA MET A 70 12.82 -9.99 15.93
C MET A 70 13.96 -11.01 15.84
N ASP A 71 14.33 -11.64 16.94
CA ASP A 71 15.42 -12.64 16.89
C ASP A 71 15.01 -13.91 16.15
N ASP A 72 13.69 -14.13 16.01
CA ASP A 72 13.16 -15.34 15.33
C ASP A 72 13.34 -15.31 13.82
N ILE A 73 13.67 -14.15 13.21
CA ILE A 73 13.76 -14.03 11.75
C ILE A 73 15.07 -14.63 11.18
N ALA A 74 16.02 -15.04 12.01
CA ALA A 74 17.38 -15.42 11.57
C ALA A 74 17.41 -16.55 10.53
N SER A 75 16.37 -17.39 10.46
CA SER A 75 16.31 -18.48 9.49
C SER A 75 15.64 -18.11 8.17
N ALA A 76 15.18 -16.86 8.03
CA ALA A 76 14.50 -16.42 6.80
C ALA A 76 15.51 -15.92 5.77
N GLN A 77 15.25 -16.22 4.51
CA GLN A 77 16.05 -15.75 3.39
C GLN A 77 15.56 -14.41 2.85
N VAL A 78 14.23 -14.17 2.95
CA VAL A 78 13.61 -12.94 2.45
C VAL A 78 12.88 -12.26 3.61
N HIS A 79 13.11 -10.96 3.77
CA HIS A 79 12.53 -10.16 4.85
C HIS A 79 11.71 -9.01 4.28
N PHE A 80 10.39 -9.08 4.44
CA PHE A 80 9.48 -8.03 3.97
C PHE A 80 9.27 -6.96 5.05
N ILE A 81 9.39 -5.68 4.66
CA ILE A 81 9.05 -4.54 5.52
C ILE A 81 7.66 -4.06 5.08
N CYS A 82 6.66 -4.27 5.95
CA CYS A 82 5.24 -4.00 5.67
C CYS A 82 4.61 -3.07 6.70
N VAL A 83 5.40 -2.23 7.35
CA VAL A 83 4.91 -1.32 8.41
C VAL A 83 4.18 -0.12 7.81
N GLY A 84 3.28 0.46 8.58
CA GLY A 84 2.50 1.63 8.17
C GLY A 84 3.34 2.90 8.09
N THR A 85 2.88 3.84 7.26
CA THR A 85 3.48 5.18 7.11
C THR A 85 2.37 6.21 7.23
N PRO A 86 1.91 6.51 8.46
CA PRO A 86 0.84 7.49 8.63
C PRO A 86 1.31 8.91 8.30
N GLN A 87 0.38 9.83 8.18
CA GLN A 87 0.70 11.24 8.02
C GLN A 87 1.26 11.79 9.35
N GLN A 88 2.28 12.61 9.29
CA GLN A 88 2.81 13.31 10.47
C GLN A 88 1.74 14.23 11.05
N ALA A 89 1.64 14.26 12.38
CA ALA A 89 0.70 15.17 13.06
C ALA A 89 1.01 16.64 12.70
N GLY A 90 0.03 17.34 12.16
CA GLY A 90 0.15 18.76 11.80
C GLY A 90 0.92 19.03 10.51
N HIS A 91 1.35 18.02 9.79
CA HIS A 91 2.13 18.19 8.55
C HIS A 91 1.62 17.24 7.46
N TYR A 92 1.91 17.55 6.21
CA TYR A 92 1.53 16.69 5.08
C TYR A 92 2.50 15.51 4.89
N ALA A 93 3.72 15.60 5.42
CA ALA A 93 4.76 14.59 5.23
C ALA A 93 4.38 13.23 5.83
N ALA A 94 4.92 12.17 5.27
CA ALA A 94 4.79 10.82 5.84
C ALA A 94 5.63 10.71 7.12
N ASP A 95 5.12 9.97 8.09
CA ASP A 95 5.85 9.62 9.31
C ASP A 95 6.56 8.28 9.07
N LEU A 96 7.88 8.31 9.04
CA LEU A 96 8.72 7.14 8.80
C LEU A 96 9.18 6.45 10.09
N THR A 97 8.69 6.87 11.25
CA THR A 97 9.10 6.30 12.55
C THR A 97 9.02 4.76 12.56
N TYR A 98 7.93 4.20 12.02
CA TYR A 98 7.77 2.74 12.00
C TYR A 98 8.71 2.07 11.02
N VAL A 99 8.99 2.71 9.88
CA VAL A 99 9.95 2.20 8.89
C VAL A 99 11.34 2.19 9.50
N ASP A 100 11.74 3.30 10.12
CA ASP A 100 13.06 3.43 10.76
C ASP A 100 13.21 2.39 11.87
N ALA A 101 12.19 2.22 12.73
CA ALA A 101 12.22 1.22 13.80
C ALA A 101 12.35 -0.21 13.25
N ALA A 102 11.64 -0.52 12.16
CA ALA A 102 11.73 -1.84 11.52
C ALA A 102 13.14 -2.08 10.97
N VAL A 103 13.72 -1.08 10.32
CA VAL A 103 15.08 -1.16 9.75
C VAL A 103 16.12 -1.26 10.87
N ASP A 104 15.97 -0.46 11.95
CA ASP A 104 16.85 -0.51 13.12
C ASP A 104 16.86 -1.91 13.77
N ALA A 105 15.70 -2.55 13.81
CA ALA A 105 15.58 -3.88 14.38
C ALA A 105 16.10 -4.97 13.41
N LEU A 106 15.90 -4.79 12.11
CA LEU A 106 16.23 -5.79 11.08
C LEU A 106 17.74 -5.83 10.78
N VAL A 107 18.33 -4.66 10.51
CA VAL A 107 19.69 -4.58 9.94
C VAL A 107 20.74 -5.32 10.81
N PRO A 108 20.76 -5.16 12.16
CA PRO A 108 21.73 -5.90 12.99
C PRO A 108 21.53 -7.42 12.98
N ARG A 109 20.39 -7.92 12.50
CA ARG A 109 20.05 -9.35 12.50
C ARG A 109 20.24 -10.00 11.13
N LEU A 110 20.57 -9.22 10.11
CA LEU A 110 20.84 -9.77 8.78
C LEU A 110 22.12 -10.60 8.81
N ALA A 111 22.04 -11.83 8.30
CA ALA A 111 23.19 -12.75 8.26
C ALA A 111 23.14 -13.54 6.95
N ALA A 112 24.29 -13.97 6.48
CA ALA A 112 24.38 -14.78 5.26
C ALA A 112 23.51 -16.04 5.40
N HIS A 113 22.83 -16.42 4.33
CA HIS A 113 21.92 -17.57 4.31
C HIS A 113 22.53 -18.71 3.50
N PRO A 114 22.41 -19.96 3.95
CA PRO A 114 23.04 -21.09 3.24
C PRO A 114 22.45 -21.34 1.85
N ASP A 115 21.19 -20.99 1.63
CA ASP A 115 20.53 -21.26 0.34
C ASP A 115 20.72 -20.15 -0.70
N GLY A 116 21.48 -19.11 -0.38
CA GLY A 116 21.76 -18.05 -1.36
C GLY A 116 21.66 -16.65 -0.80
N PRO A 117 21.53 -15.65 -1.66
CA PRO A 117 21.51 -14.27 -1.20
C PRO A 117 20.29 -13.96 -0.33
N VAL A 118 20.51 -13.11 0.67
CA VAL A 118 19.44 -12.59 1.52
C VAL A 118 18.83 -11.38 0.82
N VAL A 119 17.51 -11.30 0.82
CA VAL A 119 16.80 -10.19 0.18
C VAL A 119 15.93 -9.48 1.21
N VAL A 120 16.13 -8.18 1.33
CA VAL A 120 15.20 -7.32 2.09
C VAL A 120 14.23 -6.71 1.07
N VAL A 121 12.94 -6.76 1.35
CA VAL A 121 11.91 -6.29 0.42
C VAL A 121 11.08 -5.20 1.08
N GLY A 122 11.15 -3.98 0.56
CA GLY A 122 10.32 -2.88 1.05
C GLY A 122 8.97 -2.88 0.34
N LYS A 123 7.88 -3.02 1.10
CA LYS A 123 6.51 -2.93 0.56
C LYS A 123 5.75 -1.70 1.06
N SER A 124 6.21 -1.06 2.11
CA SER A 124 5.57 0.14 2.67
C SER A 124 5.52 1.28 1.64
N THR A 125 4.47 2.10 1.68
CA THR A 125 4.38 3.30 0.83
C THR A 125 5.23 4.40 1.45
N VAL A 126 6.32 4.77 0.81
CA VAL A 126 7.31 5.70 1.37
C VAL A 126 7.60 6.85 0.40
N PRO A 127 8.08 8.00 0.90
CA PRO A 127 8.60 9.07 0.04
C PRO A 127 9.81 8.59 -0.77
N VAL A 128 9.89 9.04 -2.02
CA VAL A 128 11.02 8.70 -2.91
C VAL A 128 12.34 9.13 -2.25
N GLY A 129 13.33 8.24 -2.27
CA GLY A 129 14.61 8.41 -1.58
C GLY A 129 14.76 7.52 -0.35
N THR A 130 13.65 7.00 0.19
CA THR A 130 13.69 6.14 1.39
C THR A 130 14.38 4.82 1.10
N ALA A 131 14.08 4.19 -0.03
CA ALA A 131 14.70 2.91 -0.41
C ALA A 131 16.22 3.06 -0.53
N GLU A 132 16.67 4.16 -1.11
CA GLU A 132 18.11 4.44 -1.27
C GLU A 132 18.80 4.55 0.09
N THR A 133 18.16 5.21 1.05
CA THR A 133 18.69 5.35 2.42
C THR A 133 18.78 3.97 3.10
N ILE A 134 17.75 3.15 2.97
CA ILE A 134 17.73 1.80 3.57
C ILE A 134 18.81 0.92 2.91
N ALA A 135 18.94 0.97 1.58
CA ALA A 135 19.96 0.21 0.84
C ALA A 135 21.37 0.60 1.31
N GLN A 136 21.61 1.90 1.50
CA GLN A 136 22.89 2.39 2.01
C GLN A 136 23.18 1.83 3.41
N ARG A 137 22.18 1.83 4.28
CA ARG A 137 22.34 1.27 5.63
C ARG A 137 22.67 -0.21 5.58
N ILE A 138 21.95 -1.00 4.78
CA ILE A 138 22.22 -2.43 4.63
C ILE A 138 23.67 -2.66 4.16
N SER A 139 24.12 -1.89 3.15
CA SER A 139 25.45 -2.06 2.59
C SER A 139 26.58 -1.67 3.55
N THR A 140 26.32 -0.73 4.48
CA THR A 140 27.34 -0.26 5.43
C THR A 140 27.28 -1.02 6.76
N GLU A 141 26.08 -1.30 7.28
CA GLU A 141 25.92 -1.87 8.62
C GLU A 141 25.81 -3.40 8.61
N ALA A 142 25.39 -4.00 7.47
CA ALA A 142 25.19 -5.45 7.36
C ALA A 142 25.90 -6.04 6.12
N ALA A 143 27.03 -5.45 5.71
CA ALA A 143 27.76 -5.88 4.51
C ALA A 143 28.09 -7.38 4.51
N ALA A 144 28.43 -7.95 5.66
CA ALA A 144 28.79 -9.37 5.79
C ALA A 144 27.62 -10.32 5.49
N SER A 145 26.38 -9.83 5.57
CA SER A 145 25.21 -10.65 5.26
C SER A 145 25.04 -10.90 3.76
N GLY A 146 25.59 -10.02 2.91
CA GLY A 146 25.35 -10.04 1.48
C GLY A 146 23.93 -9.66 1.09
N ALA A 147 23.17 -9.07 2.02
CA ALA A 147 21.75 -8.72 1.78
C ALA A 147 21.63 -7.61 0.75
N THR A 148 20.57 -7.70 -0.07
CA THR A 148 20.24 -6.69 -1.08
C THR A 148 18.81 -6.26 -0.88
N LEU A 149 18.55 -4.94 -0.98
CA LEU A 149 17.19 -4.40 -0.93
C LEU A 149 16.56 -4.47 -2.32
N ILE A 150 15.28 -4.87 -2.37
CA ILE A 150 14.41 -4.68 -3.55
C ILE A 150 13.20 -3.89 -3.07
N TRP A 151 12.82 -2.85 -3.79
CA TRP A 151 11.57 -2.13 -3.48
C TRP A 151 10.44 -2.74 -4.29
N ASN A 152 9.45 -3.29 -3.59
CA ASN A 152 8.33 -4.01 -4.20
C ASN A 152 7.02 -3.42 -3.67
N PRO A 153 6.59 -2.26 -4.22
CA PRO A 153 5.37 -1.62 -3.71
C PRO A 153 4.15 -2.52 -3.87
N GLU A 154 3.16 -2.32 -3.00
CA GLU A 154 1.90 -3.03 -3.03
C GLU A 154 0.82 -2.17 -3.71
N PHE A 155 -0.20 -2.82 -4.24
CA PHE A 155 -1.34 -2.14 -4.88
C PHE A 155 -2.66 -2.73 -4.36
N LEU A 156 -2.68 -3.14 -3.10
CA LEU A 156 -3.83 -3.78 -2.47
C LEU A 156 -5.02 -2.82 -2.35
N ARG A 157 -6.21 -3.37 -2.57
CA ARG A 157 -7.47 -2.66 -2.37
C ARG A 157 -8.19 -3.32 -1.20
N GLU A 158 -8.47 -2.56 -0.14
CA GLU A 158 -9.27 -3.07 0.97
C GLU A 158 -10.57 -3.66 0.44
N GLY A 159 -11.00 -4.79 0.97
CA GLY A 159 -12.13 -5.55 0.45
C GLY A 159 -11.78 -6.49 -0.69
N TRP A 160 -10.56 -6.38 -1.25
CA TRP A 160 -10.06 -7.23 -2.35
C TRP A 160 -8.59 -7.62 -2.13
N ALA A 161 -8.08 -7.44 -0.92
CA ALA A 161 -6.64 -7.57 -0.66
C ALA A 161 -6.12 -8.99 -0.88
N ILE A 162 -6.94 -9.99 -0.63
CA ILE A 162 -6.55 -11.37 -0.93
C ILE A 162 -6.32 -11.56 -2.43
N UNK A 163 -7.07 -11.09 -3.19
CA UNK A 163 -7.02 -11.14 -4.47
C UNK A 163 -5.90 -10.54 -4.97
N ASP A 164 -5.81 -9.33 -4.59
CA ASP A 164 -4.64 -8.51 -5.02
C ASP A 164 -3.28 -9.10 -4.59
N THR A 165 -3.25 -9.85 -3.51
CA THR A 165 -2.02 -10.54 -3.05
C THR A 165 -1.73 -11.78 -3.87
N LEU A 166 -2.75 -12.60 -4.13
CA LEU A 166 -2.56 -13.88 -4.82
C LEU A 166 -2.52 -13.73 -6.34
N SER A 167 -3.23 -12.74 -6.90
CA SER A 167 -3.31 -12.50 -8.34
C SER A 167 -3.29 -11.00 -8.62
N PRO A 168 -2.15 -10.33 -8.36
CA PRO A 168 -2.08 -8.87 -8.57
C PRO A 168 -2.14 -8.49 -10.05
N ASP A 169 -2.58 -7.27 -10.35
CA ASP A 169 -2.59 -6.73 -11.73
C ASP A 169 -1.17 -6.65 -12.33
N ARG A 170 -0.17 -6.46 -11.49
CA ARG A 170 1.26 -6.38 -11.88
C ARG A 170 2.13 -6.48 -10.63
N ILE A 171 3.37 -6.84 -10.85
CA ILE A 171 4.42 -6.85 -9.82
C ILE A 171 5.50 -5.85 -10.26
N VAL A 172 6.01 -5.06 -9.32
CA VAL A 172 7.06 -4.06 -9.60
C VAL A 172 8.25 -4.34 -8.70
N TYR A 173 9.44 -4.41 -9.27
CA TYR A 173 10.69 -4.49 -8.51
C TYR A 173 11.53 -3.25 -8.79
N GLY A 174 11.92 -2.54 -7.74
CA GLY A 174 12.96 -1.52 -7.79
C GLY A 174 14.27 -2.14 -7.34
N LEU A 175 15.23 -2.19 -8.24
CA LEU A 175 16.55 -2.78 -8.00
C LEU A 175 17.59 -1.68 -7.75
N PRO A 176 18.76 -2.02 -7.17
CA PRO A 176 19.83 -1.04 -6.94
C PRO A 176 20.30 -0.33 -8.21
N ASP A 177 20.39 -1.07 -9.33
CA ASP A 177 20.96 -0.55 -10.58
C ASP A 177 19.93 -0.39 -11.70
N GLY A 178 18.65 -0.67 -11.43
CA GLY A 178 17.64 -0.73 -12.47
C GLY A 178 17.77 -2.00 -13.32
N ASP A 179 16.96 -2.11 -14.36
CA ASP A 179 17.00 -3.25 -15.29
C ASP A 179 17.13 -2.77 -16.74
N LEU A 180 18.12 -1.93 -16.97
CA LEU A 180 18.50 -1.54 -18.34
C LEU A 180 19.53 -2.54 -18.86
N PRO A 181 19.52 -2.84 -20.14
CA PRO A 181 20.50 -3.78 -20.70
C PRO A 181 21.93 -3.37 -20.37
N GLY A 182 22.67 -4.29 -19.77
CA GLY A 182 24.06 -4.07 -19.42
C GLY A 182 24.32 -3.28 -18.17
N THR A 183 23.30 -2.90 -17.41
CA THR A 183 23.49 -2.09 -16.20
C THR A 183 23.18 -2.82 -14.89
N THR A 184 22.36 -3.87 -14.93
CA THR A 184 22.00 -4.62 -13.70
C THR A 184 23.25 -5.28 -13.12
N SER A 185 23.54 -5.01 -11.85
CA SER A 185 24.70 -5.60 -11.18
C SER A 185 24.47 -7.09 -10.93
N PRO A 186 25.56 -7.89 -10.77
CA PRO A 186 25.39 -9.29 -10.38
C PRO A 186 24.65 -9.46 -9.06
N GLN A 187 24.80 -8.53 -8.13
CA GLN A 187 24.11 -8.56 -6.84
C GLN A 187 22.61 -8.35 -7.03
N GLY A 188 22.22 -7.34 -7.80
CA GLY A 188 20.81 -7.09 -8.13
C GLY A 188 20.19 -8.27 -8.86
N ALA A 189 20.89 -8.84 -9.82
CA ALA A 189 20.42 -10.01 -10.59
C ALA A 189 20.17 -11.22 -9.68
N ARG A 190 21.09 -11.49 -8.73
CA ARG A 190 20.92 -12.60 -7.78
C ARG A 190 19.73 -12.37 -6.84
N ALA A 191 19.59 -11.16 -6.33
CA ALA A 191 18.45 -10.81 -5.46
C ALA A 191 17.11 -10.94 -6.21
N ARG A 192 17.10 -10.47 -7.47
CA ARG A 192 15.91 -10.59 -8.33
C ARG A 192 15.53 -12.07 -8.52
N ALA A 193 16.50 -12.94 -8.77
CA ALA A 193 16.22 -14.37 -8.97
C ALA A 193 15.55 -15.00 -7.75
N VAL A 194 15.94 -14.61 -6.53
CA VAL A 194 15.28 -15.08 -5.30
C VAL A 194 13.82 -14.63 -5.28
N LEU A 195 13.58 -13.37 -5.67
CA LEU A 195 12.22 -12.83 -5.64
C LEU A 195 11.37 -13.40 -6.79
N ASP A 196 11.97 -13.70 -7.95
CA ASP A 196 11.29 -14.40 -9.05
C ASP A 196 10.85 -15.80 -8.61
N ASP A 197 11.69 -16.53 -7.87
CA ASP A 197 11.34 -17.84 -7.31
C ASP A 197 10.22 -17.71 -6.26
N LEU A 198 10.27 -16.68 -5.45
CA LEU A 198 9.23 -16.44 -4.42
C LEU A 198 7.87 -16.19 -5.07
N TYR A 199 7.84 -15.41 -6.15
CA TYR A 199 6.61 -15.06 -6.86
C TYR A 199 6.37 -15.96 -8.08
N ALA A 200 6.99 -17.17 -8.13
CA ALA A 200 6.90 -18.03 -9.30
C ALA A 200 5.46 -18.37 -9.70
N ASP A 201 4.57 -18.54 -8.73
CA ASP A 201 3.16 -18.81 -9.02
C ASP A 201 2.54 -17.67 -9.83
N GLN A 202 2.76 -16.43 -9.40
CA GLN A 202 2.22 -15.24 -10.07
C GLN A 202 2.90 -14.99 -11.41
N LEU A 203 4.22 -15.08 -11.44
CA LEU A 203 4.99 -14.70 -12.64
C LEU A 203 4.89 -15.76 -13.76
N VAL A 204 4.98 -17.05 -13.39
CA VAL A 204 5.07 -18.12 -14.40
C VAL A 204 3.71 -18.77 -14.66
N ARG A 205 2.98 -19.14 -13.61
CA ARG A 205 1.72 -19.86 -13.77
C ARG A 205 0.58 -18.93 -14.15
N GLN A 206 0.54 -17.73 -13.55
CA GLN A 206 -0.52 -16.76 -13.83
C GLN A 206 -0.13 -15.72 -14.88
N GLU A 207 1.14 -15.68 -15.28
CA GLU A 207 1.68 -14.74 -16.27
C GLU A 207 1.44 -13.27 -15.89
N ILE A 208 1.50 -12.95 -14.58
CA ILE A 208 1.33 -11.58 -14.10
C ILE A 208 2.49 -10.71 -14.63
N PRO A 209 2.21 -9.53 -15.20
CA PRO A 209 3.27 -8.66 -15.70
C PRO A 209 4.25 -8.23 -14.61
N LEU A 210 5.55 -8.38 -14.88
CA LEU A 210 6.62 -7.92 -14.01
C LEU A 210 7.28 -6.69 -14.61
N ILE A 211 7.33 -5.60 -13.86
CA ILE A 211 8.03 -4.37 -14.21
C ILE A 211 9.28 -4.28 -13.34
N VAL A 212 10.45 -4.31 -13.96
CA VAL A 212 11.73 -4.17 -13.24
C VAL A 212 12.29 -2.79 -13.54
N THR A 213 12.65 -2.06 -12.49
CA THR A 213 13.11 -0.68 -12.59
C THR A 213 14.05 -0.35 -11.42
N ASP A 214 14.37 0.93 -11.24
CA ASP A 214 15.20 1.40 -10.13
C ASP A 214 14.35 1.72 -8.90
N TYR A 215 15.02 2.00 -7.76
CA TYR A 215 14.36 2.33 -6.49
C TYR A 215 13.44 3.54 -6.61
N ALA A 216 13.94 4.62 -7.23
CA ALA A 216 13.18 5.86 -7.30
C ALA A 216 11.88 5.67 -8.08
N THR A 217 11.96 5.02 -9.24
CA THR A 217 10.79 4.74 -10.07
C THR A 217 9.80 3.83 -9.33
N ALA A 218 10.28 2.77 -8.68
CA ALA A 218 9.40 1.84 -7.95
C ALA A 218 8.64 2.54 -6.82
N GLN A 219 9.33 3.44 -6.08
CA GLN A 219 8.66 4.23 -5.03
C GLN A 219 7.62 5.19 -5.62
N LEU A 220 7.95 5.83 -6.75
CA LEU A 220 7.04 6.78 -7.41
C LEU A 220 5.81 6.10 -8.00
N VAL A 221 5.92 4.87 -8.52
CA VAL A 221 4.79 4.16 -9.15
C VAL A 221 3.59 4.09 -8.20
N LYS A 222 3.82 3.80 -6.92
CA LYS A 222 2.73 3.66 -5.93
C LYS A 222 2.01 4.99 -5.71
N VAL A 223 2.75 6.04 -5.40
CA VAL A 223 2.12 7.34 -5.09
C VAL A 223 1.53 8.00 -6.34
N ALA A 224 2.15 7.78 -7.51
CA ALA A 224 1.59 8.28 -8.77
C ALA A 224 0.25 7.60 -9.07
N ALA A 225 0.17 6.27 -8.89
CA ALA A 225 -1.09 5.55 -9.11
C ALA A 225 -2.20 6.07 -8.17
N ASN A 226 -1.89 6.21 -6.88
CA ASN A 226 -2.88 6.70 -5.91
C ASN A 226 -3.29 8.15 -6.22
N SER A 227 -2.34 8.99 -6.64
CA SER A 227 -2.63 10.39 -7.02
C SER A 227 -3.54 10.45 -8.25
N PHE A 228 -3.30 9.60 -9.24
CA PHE A 228 -4.15 9.56 -10.43
C PHE A 228 -5.57 9.11 -10.10
N LEU A 229 -5.70 8.09 -9.25
CA LEU A 229 -7.01 7.60 -8.82
C LEU A 229 -7.78 8.68 -8.04
N ALA A 230 -7.11 9.38 -7.12
CA ALA A 230 -7.70 10.50 -6.38
C ALA A 230 -8.13 11.61 -7.35
N THR A 231 -7.32 11.89 -8.37
CA THR A 231 -7.64 12.91 -9.37
C THR A 231 -8.91 12.56 -10.16
N LYS A 232 -9.09 11.28 -10.54
CA LYS A 232 -10.30 10.83 -11.23
C LYS A 232 -11.56 11.09 -10.37
N ILE A 233 -11.48 10.78 -9.07
CA ILE A 233 -12.61 10.99 -8.16
C ILE A 233 -12.89 12.49 -7.99
N SER A 234 -11.88 13.31 -7.76
CA SER A 234 -12.10 14.75 -7.63
C SER A 234 -12.57 15.38 -8.95
N PHE A 235 -12.08 14.89 -10.10
CA PHE A 235 -12.56 15.36 -11.40
C PHE A 235 -14.07 15.13 -11.56
N ILE A 236 -14.52 13.90 -11.30
CA ILE A 236 -15.96 13.63 -11.50
C ILE A 236 -16.81 14.36 -10.44
N ASN A 237 -16.26 14.60 -9.25
CA ASN A 237 -16.97 15.39 -8.23
C ASN A 237 -17.07 16.86 -8.63
N ALA A 238 -16.04 17.42 -9.28
CA ALA A 238 -16.14 18.77 -9.85
C ALA A 238 -17.19 18.82 -10.98
N MET A 239 -17.26 17.76 -11.80
CA MET A 239 -18.30 17.66 -12.82
C MET A 239 -19.69 17.56 -12.20
N ALA A 240 -19.83 16.90 -11.05
CA ALA A 240 -21.10 16.85 -10.32
C ALA A 240 -21.55 18.26 -9.91
N GLU A 241 -20.63 19.11 -9.43
CA GLU A 241 -20.95 20.51 -9.10
C GLU A 241 -21.52 21.27 -10.32
N LEU A 242 -20.90 21.07 -11.49
CA LEU A 242 -21.39 21.68 -12.73
C LEU A 242 -22.72 21.10 -13.16
N CYS A 243 -22.93 19.80 -13.01
CA CYS A 243 -24.20 19.16 -13.34
C CYS A 243 -25.35 19.70 -12.46
N GLU A 244 -25.07 19.89 -11.17
CA GLU A 244 -26.06 20.49 -10.25
C GLU A 244 -26.46 21.91 -10.70
N ALA A 245 -25.48 22.69 -11.17
CA ALA A 245 -25.72 24.07 -11.61
C ALA A 245 -26.44 24.16 -12.96
N THR A 246 -26.32 23.14 -13.81
CA THR A 246 -26.85 23.17 -15.19
C THR A 246 -28.07 22.27 -15.40
N GLY A 247 -28.39 21.42 -14.41
CA GLY A 247 -29.46 20.43 -14.55
C GLY A 247 -29.02 19.17 -15.31
N ALA A 248 -27.73 18.99 -15.53
CA ALA A 248 -27.20 17.80 -16.20
C ALA A 248 -27.11 16.61 -15.22
N ASP A 249 -26.87 15.42 -15.74
CA ASP A 249 -26.77 14.18 -14.96
C ASP A 249 -25.31 13.68 -14.97
N VAL A 250 -24.67 13.73 -13.81
CA VAL A 250 -23.26 13.35 -13.67
C VAL A 250 -23.04 11.86 -13.94
N THR A 251 -24.04 11.01 -13.67
CA THR A 251 -23.91 9.57 -13.93
C THR A 251 -23.84 9.32 -15.44
N GLN A 252 -24.73 9.95 -16.20
CA GLN A 252 -24.72 9.86 -17.67
C GLN A 252 -23.46 10.47 -18.25
N LEU A 253 -23.00 11.59 -17.70
CA LEU A 253 -21.73 12.21 -18.10
C LEU A 253 -20.56 11.23 -17.90
N ALA A 254 -20.47 10.64 -16.69
CA ALA A 254 -19.41 9.69 -16.36
C ALA A 254 -19.45 8.46 -17.28
N ASP A 255 -20.64 7.95 -17.56
CA ASP A 255 -20.81 6.80 -18.47
C ASP A 255 -20.35 7.17 -19.88
N ALA A 256 -20.77 8.33 -20.37
CA ALA A 256 -20.43 8.77 -21.73
C ALA A 256 -18.92 8.92 -21.92
N ILE A 257 -18.24 9.64 -21.01
CA ILE A 257 -16.78 9.81 -21.14
C ILE A 257 -16.02 8.51 -20.84
N GLY A 258 -16.61 7.66 -20.00
CA GLY A 258 -15.99 6.38 -19.63
C GLY A 258 -15.93 5.34 -20.76
N HIS A 259 -16.71 5.55 -21.86
CA HIS A 259 -16.63 4.70 -23.05
C HIS A 259 -15.35 4.95 -23.85
N ASP A 260 -14.67 6.08 -23.62
CA ASP A 260 -13.34 6.30 -24.23
C ASP A 260 -12.32 5.48 -23.43
N GLU A 261 -11.68 4.53 -24.11
CA GLU A 261 -10.70 3.62 -23.48
C GLU A 261 -9.54 4.37 -22.82
N ARG A 262 -9.21 5.56 -23.32
CA ARG A 262 -8.14 6.39 -22.73
C ARG A 262 -8.54 6.95 -21.37
N ILE A 263 -9.83 7.02 -21.07
CA ILE A 263 -10.37 7.53 -19.80
C ILE A 263 -10.80 6.36 -18.90
N GLY A 264 -11.70 5.51 -19.39
CA GLY A 264 -12.23 4.36 -18.68
C GLY A 264 -13.22 4.76 -17.58
N ARG A 265 -14.24 3.94 -17.37
CA ARG A 265 -15.35 4.23 -16.45
C ARG A 265 -14.95 4.13 -14.96
N LYS A 266 -13.96 3.30 -14.64
CA LYS A 266 -13.59 3.05 -13.25
C LYS A 266 -13.09 4.33 -12.56
N PHE A 267 -13.46 4.52 -11.30
CA PHE A 267 -13.10 5.68 -10.47
C PHE A 267 -13.76 7.01 -10.93
N LEU A 268 -14.85 6.92 -11.74
CA LEU A 268 -15.66 8.08 -12.12
C LEU A 268 -17.04 8.01 -11.45
N GLY A 269 -17.10 7.63 -10.18
CA GLY A 269 -18.33 7.67 -9.39
C GLY A 269 -18.36 8.93 -8.53
N ALA A 270 -19.28 9.86 -8.82
CA ALA A 270 -19.45 11.05 -8.01
C ALA A 270 -20.10 10.70 -6.67
N GLY A 271 -19.73 11.44 -5.62
CA GLY A 271 -20.26 11.21 -4.29
C GLY A 271 -19.65 12.17 -3.28
N ILE A 272 -19.46 11.69 -2.04
CA ILE A 272 -18.94 12.53 -0.94
C ILE A 272 -17.40 12.59 -0.95
N GLY A 273 -16.77 12.02 -1.96
CA GLY A 273 -15.32 12.06 -2.11
C GLY A 273 -14.65 10.76 -1.68
N PHE A 274 -13.32 10.76 -1.70
CA PHE A 274 -12.53 9.62 -1.26
C PHE A 274 -12.13 9.80 0.21
N GLY A 275 -11.99 8.68 0.89
CA GLY A 275 -11.55 8.61 2.29
C GLY A 275 -10.57 7.46 2.48
N GLY A 276 -10.60 6.91 3.69
CA GLY A 276 -9.75 5.78 4.06
C GLY A 276 -8.32 6.18 4.36
N GLY A 277 -7.53 5.21 4.74
CA GLY A 277 -6.16 5.40 5.23
C GLY A 277 -5.10 5.60 4.16
N CYS A 278 -5.45 5.60 2.87
CA CYS A 278 -4.45 5.63 1.79
C CYS A 278 -4.48 6.90 0.94
N LEU A 279 -5.56 7.15 0.19
CA LEU A 279 -5.55 8.23 -0.81
C LEU A 279 -5.26 9.62 -0.19
N PRO A 280 -5.93 10.02 0.90
CA PRO A 280 -5.66 11.38 1.43
C PRO A 280 -4.22 11.56 1.90
N LYS A 281 -3.70 10.62 2.67
CA LYS A 281 -2.33 10.77 3.20
C LYS A 281 -1.28 10.67 2.09
N ASP A 282 -1.50 9.82 1.09
CA ASP A 282 -0.50 9.59 0.04
C ASP A 282 -0.36 10.82 -0.87
N ILE A 283 -1.48 11.47 -1.27
CA ILE A 283 -1.37 12.68 -2.09
C ILE A 283 -0.72 13.83 -1.31
N ARG A 284 -1.00 13.94 -0.01
CA ARG A 284 -0.40 14.98 0.84
C ARG A 284 1.09 14.72 1.03
N ALA A 285 1.48 13.47 1.34
CA ALA A 285 2.89 13.09 1.47
C ALA A 285 3.65 13.32 0.15
N PHE A 286 3.00 13.02 -0.98
CA PHE A 286 3.62 13.23 -2.30
C PHE A 286 3.88 14.72 -2.56
N MET A 287 2.91 15.58 -2.25
CA MET A 287 3.09 17.03 -2.36
C MET A 287 4.23 17.53 -1.45
N ALA A 288 4.26 17.06 -0.20
CA ALA A 288 5.29 17.44 0.75
C ALA A 288 6.68 17.03 0.23
N ARG A 289 6.80 15.79 -0.25
CA ARG A 289 8.07 15.28 -0.77
C ARG A 289 8.52 16.04 -2.02
N ALA A 290 7.59 16.38 -2.92
CA ALA A 290 7.92 17.20 -4.10
C ALA A 290 8.52 18.55 -3.68
N GLY A 291 7.95 19.16 -2.64
CA GLY A 291 8.49 20.42 -2.10
C GLY A 291 9.91 20.26 -1.57
N GLU A 292 10.16 19.20 -0.79
CA GLU A 292 11.51 18.90 -0.25
C GLU A 292 12.54 18.73 -1.37
N LEU A 293 12.11 18.20 -2.52
CA LEU A 293 12.97 17.93 -3.67
C LEU A 293 13.08 19.15 -4.62
N GLY A 294 12.38 20.25 -4.32
CA GLY A 294 12.36 21.42 -5.19
C GLY A 294 11.51 21.25 -6.44
N ALA A 295 10.57 20.29 -6.42
CA ALA A 295 9.69 20.00 -7.55
C ALA A 295 8.21 20.30 -7.22
N ASP A 296 7.96 21.21 -6.29
CA ASP A 296 6.62 21.50 -5.79
C ASP A 296 5.63 21.93 -6.88
N GLN A 297 6.13 22.61 -7.92
CA GLN A 297 5.29 23.06 -9.04
C GLN A 297 4.68 21.90 -9.82
N ALA A 298 5.33 20.74 -9.85
CA ALA A 298 4.85 19.57 -10.59
C ALA A 298 3.52 19.04 -10.06
N LEU A 299 3.26 19.21 -8.75
CA LEU A 299 2.12 18.60 -8.09
C LEU A 299 1.09 19.63 -7.58
N THR A 300 1.13 20.86 -8.07
CA THR A 300 0.17 21.89 -7.63
C THR A 300 -1.27 21.47 -7.86
N PHE A 301 -1.56 20.70 -8.93
CA PHE A 301 -2.91 20.22 -9.20
C PHE A 301 -3.47 19.33 -8.09
N LEU A 302 -2.61 18.64 -7.33
CA LEU A 302 -3.06 17.78 -6.22
C LEU A 302 -3.63 18.61 -5.06
N ARG A 303 -3.25 19.87 -4.92
CA ARG A 303 -3.89 20.79 -3.94
C ARG A 303 -5.38 20.95 -4.28
N GLU A 304 -5.67 21.10 -5.57
CA GLU A 304 -7.06 21.25 -6.01
C GLU A 304 -7.81 19.93 -5.87
N VAL A 305 -7.16 18.80 -6.14
CA VAL A 305 -7.73 17.47 -5.93
C VAL A 305 -8.17 17.30 -4.46
N ASP A 306 -7.30 17.66 -3.51
CA ASP A 306 -7.59 17.58 -2.07
C ASP A 306 -8.70 18.58 -1.68
N ALA A 307 -8.62 19.82 -2.20
CA ALA A 307 -9.62 20.86 -1.92
C ALA A 307 -11.01 20.47 -2.41
N ILE A 308 -11.11 19.91 -3.62
CA ILE A 308 -12.41 19.43 -4.14
C ILE A 308 -12.95 18.33 -3.22
N ASN A 309 -12.08 17.41 -2.81
CA ASN A 309 -12.48 16.31 -1.94
C ASN A 309 -13.04 16.81 -0.59
N LEU A 310 -12.39 17.81 0.00
CA LEU A 310 -12.86 18.41 1.26
C LEU A 310 -14.20 19.13 1.06
N ARG A 311 -14.38 19.88 -0.04
CA ARG A 311 -15.63 20.58 -0.35
C ARG A 311 -16.82 19.63 -0.44
N ARG A 312 -16.61 18.39 -0.95
CA ARG A 312 -17.72 17.43 -1.05
C ARG A 312 -18.28 17.06 0.33
N ARG A 313 -17.45 17.01 1.35
CA ARG A 313 -17.89 16.76 2.72
C ARG A 313 -18.74 17.93 3.24
N GLU A 314 -18.27 19.15 2.99
CA GLU A 314 -18.99 20.37 3.36
C GLU A 314 -20.36 20.44 2.64
N HIS A 315 -20.37 20.04 1.37
CA HIS A 315 -21.59 20.01 0.57
C HIS A 315 -22.66 19.08 1.18
N VAL A 316 -22.27 17.90 1.68
CA VAL A 316 -23.21 16.98 2.34
C VAL A 316 -23.79 17.63 3.60
N VAL A 317 -22.95 18.33 4.36
CA VAL A 317 -23.44 19.06 5.54
C VAL A 317 -24.46 20.13 5.14
N SER A 318 -24.18 20.91 4.08
CA SER A 318 -25.11 21.94 3.58
C SER A 318 -26.44 21.32 3.12
N LEU A 319 -26.38 20.23 2.35
CA LEU A 319 -27.59 19.53 1.90
C LEU A 319 -28.44 19.04 3.09
N THR A 320 -27.78 18.58 4.15
CA THR A 320 -28.44 18.11 5.36
C THR A 320 -29.14 19.28 6.06
N GLN A 321 -28.45 20.43 6.18
CA GLN A 321 -29.04 21.64 6.78
C GLN A 321 -30.25 22.13 5.96
N ASP A 322 -30.14 22.16 4.64
CA ASP A 322 -31.24 22.58 3.75
C ASP A 322 -32.44 21.66 3.91
N ALA A 323 -32.22 20.35 4.01
CA ALA A 323 -33.29 19.37 4.21
C ALA A 323 -33.98 19.55 5.57
N CYS A 324 -33.28 20.14 6.55
CA CYS A 324 -33.80 20.46 7.87
C CYS A 324 -34.44 21.88 7.93
N GLY A 325 -34.52 22.58 6.80
CA GLY A 325 -35.10 23.93 6.76
C GLY A 325 -34.08 25.04 7.06
N GLY A 326 -32.81 24.76 6.90
CA GLY A 326 -31.73 25.73 7.08
C GLY A 326 -30.98 25.61 8.41
N ASP A 327 -31.54 24.90 9.39
CA ASP A 327 -30.89 24.66 10.68
C ASP A 327 -31.14 23.21 11.11
N ALA A 328 -30.09 22.46 11.27
CA ALA A 328 -30.18 21.05 11.66
C ALA A 328 -30.38 20.85 13.17
N SER A 329 -30.41 21.95 13.96
CA SER A 329 -30.65 21.85 15.42
C SER A 329 -32.00 21.19 15.69
N GLY A 330 -32.00 20.11 16.47
CA GLY A 330 -33.22 19.38 16.81
C GLY A 330 -33.68 18.39 15.73
N CYS A 331 -33.07 18.37 14.57
CA CYS A 331 -33.37 17.36 13.54
C CYS A 331 -32.79 16.02 13.93
N ARG A 332 -33.50 14.95 13.58
CA ARG A 332 -32.95 13.58 13.74
C ARG A 332 -32.37 13.15 12.39
N VAL A 333 -31.06 12.97 12.33
CA VAL A 333 -30.35 12.57 11.13
C VAL A 333 -29.80 11.15 11.33
N VAL A 334 -30.00 10.27 10.38
CA VAL A 334 -29.50 8.90 10.40
C VAL A 334 -28.40 8.76 9.34
N VAL A 335 -27.24 8.29 9.75
CA VAL A 335 -26.12 7.97 8.84
C VAL A 335 -26.10 6.46 8.63
N LEU A 336 -26.17 6.03 7.37
CA LEU A 336 -26.19 4.61 7.02
C LEU A 336 -24.78 4.18 6.61
N GLY A 337 -24.03 3.62 7.58
CA GLY A 337 -22.64 3.19 7.40
C GLY A 337 -21.65 4.28 7.76
N ALA A 338 -20.56 3.87 8.39
CA ALA A 338 -19.51 4.79 8.83
C ALA A 338 -18.18 4.56 8.09
N ALA A 339 -17.98 3.36 7.52
CA ALA A 339 -16.75 3.04 6.80
C ALA A 339 -16.64 3.86 5.50
N PHE A 340 -15.40 4.11 5.07
CA PHE A 340 -15.18 4.97 3.89
C PHE A 340 -15.66 4.32 2.58
N LYS A 341 -15.84 3.00 2.56
CA LYS A 341 -16.39 2.27 1.41
C LYS A 341 -16.96 0.91 1.85
N PRO A 342 -17.73 0.23 0.98
CA PRO A 342 -18.17 -1.14 1.28
C PRO A 342 -17.02 -2.12 1.48
N ASP A 343 -17.27 -3.16 2.26
CA ASP A 343 -16.34 -4.28 2.51
C ASP A 343 -15.04 -3.87 3.22
N SER A 344 -15.14 -2.82 4.06
CA SER A 344 -14.05 -2.33 4.89
C SER A 344 -14.61 -1.88 6.25
N ASP A 345 -13.81 -1.96 7.31
CA ASP A 345 -14.14 -1.39 8.61
C ASP A 345 -13.31 -0.12 8.92
N ASP A 346 -12.57 0.39 7.94
CA ASP A 346 -11.77 1.61 8.08
C ASP A 346 -12.69 2.85 8.05
N ILE A 347 -12.60 3.73 9.09
CA ILE A 347 -13.47 4.91 9.29
C ILE A 347 -12.66 6.21 9.40
#